data_196284f9ed93ff58b01f252736e21d53
#
_entry.id   196284f9ed93ff58b01f252736e21d53
#
_cell.length_a   1.000
_cell.length_b   1.000
_cell.length_c   1.000
_cell.angle_alpha   90.00
_cell.angle_beta   90.00
_cell.angle_gamma   90.00
#
_symmetry.space_group_name_H-M   'P 1'
#
loop_
_entity.id
_entity.type
_entity.pdbx_description
1 polymer ?
#
loop_
_entity_poly.entity_id
_entity_poly.type
_entity_poly.pdbx_seq_one_letter_code
_entity_poly.pdbx_strand_id
1 'polypeptide(L)'
;MLAVAKSPFKGLGRSSADTGMIGMVNAINRVQAVIEFGMDGKVLHANENFLKTLGYSLEEIRGNHHSMFVDAAYRQSREYRLFWEKLGRGEYDAGQYKRIGKGGREVWIQASYNPVFDANGKPFKVVKFATDITQQELQNADYEGQIAAISKAQAVIEFSLDGKVLNANSNFLNVLGYTLDEIKGHHHSMFVEPSYRQSPEYRLFWEKLGRGEHDAAQYKRIGKGGTEVWIQASYNPILDANGKPFKVVKYATDITASVKASQVLQQAVRRSSNPPRITI
;
A
#
# COMPACT_ATOMS: atom_id res chain seq x y z
N MET A 1 11.63 53.85 59.85
CA MET A 1 12.19 53.68 58.48
C MET A 1 12.74 52.29 58.39
N LEU A 2 12.01 51.35 57.84
CA LEU A 2 12.49 49.97 57.57
C LEU A 2 13.06 49.93 56.19
N ALA A 3 14.36 49.58 56.11
CA ALA A 3 15.05 49.38 54.82
C ALA A 3 14.62 48.04 54.23
N VAL A 4 14.02 48.10 53.04
CA VAL A 4 13.70 46.93 52.25
C VAL A 4 14.98 46.44 51.59
N ALA A 5 15.44 45.25 51.98
CA ALA A 5 16.55 44.57 51.34
C ALA A 5 16.18 44.15 49.91
N LYS A 6 16.87 44.68 48.91
CA LYS A 6 16.76 44.27 47.52
C LYS A 6 17.35 42.85 47.34
N SER A 7 16.53 41.92 46.92
CA SER A 7 16.94 40.56 46.50
C SER A 7 17.89 40.61 45.28
N PRO A 8 19.02 39.84 45.27
CA PRO A 8 20.03 39.86 44.24
C PRO A 8 19.83 38.82 43.14
N PHE A 9 18.59 38.44 42.81
CA PHE A 9 18.32 37.56 41.67
C PHE A 9 18.06 38.43 40.43
N LYS A 10 19.14 38.98 39.82
CA LYS A 10 19.10 39.41 38.43
C LYS A 10 18.89 38.16 37.55
N GLY A 11 17.83 38.16 36.70
CA GLY A 11 17.47 37.09 35.80
C GLY A 11 18.63 36.66 34.94
N LEU A 12 18.97 35.36 35.00
CA LEU A 12 19.74 34.67 33.99
C LEU A 12 18.94 34.72 32.67
N GLY A 13 19.34 35.65 31.79
CA GLY A 13 18.80 35.68 30.42
C GLY A 13 19.09 34.35 29.77
N ARG A 14 18.06 33.69 29.23
CA ARG A 14 18.21 32.46 28.44
C ARG A 14 19.17 32.72 27.33
N SER A 15 20.14 31.83 27.10
CA SER A 15 21.09 31.96 26.00
C SER A 15 20.32 31.86 24.68
N SER A 16 20.85 32.47 23.62
CA SER A 16 20.29 32.36 22.25
C SER A 16 20.14 30.89 21.83
N ALA A 17 21.08 30.03 22.25
CA ALA A 17 21.03 28.57 22.04
C ALA A 17 19.85 27.91 22.75
N ASP A 18 19.55 28.29 24.02
CA ASP A 18 18.42 27.77 24.76
C ASP A 18 17.09 28.17 24.12
N THR A 19 16.98 29.40 23.62
CA THR A 19 15.78 29.89 22.92
C THR A 19 15.55 29.13 21.63
N GLY A 20 16.62 28.87 20.84
CA GLY A 20 16.56 28.07 19.62
C GLY A 20 16.13 26.61 19.87
N MET A 21 16.67 25.99 20.93
CA MET A 21 16.32 24.61 21.31
C MET A 21 14.86 24.49 21.74
N ILE A 22 14.37 25.43 22.55
CA ILE A 22 12.95 25.48 22.96
C ILE A 22 12.04 25.67 21.73
N GLY A 23 12.42 26.55 20.81
CA GLY A 23 11.68 26.76 19.56
C GLY A 23 11.56 25.48 18.73
N MET A 24 12.64 24.72 18.60
CA MET A 24 12.67 23.43 17.89
C MET A 24 11.77 22.40 18.56
N VAL A 25 11.85 22.22 19.86
CA VAL A 25 11.00 21.30 20.62
C VAL A 25 9.52 21.67 20.47
N ASN A 26 9.19 22.95 20.53
CA ASN A 26 7.82 23.42 20.34
C ASN A 26 7.32 23.16 18.91
N ALA A 27 8.16 23.32 17.89
CA ALA A 27 7.81 23.01 16.51
C ALA A 27 7.51 21.52 16.32
N ILE A 28 8.35 20.64 16.87
CA ILE A 28 8.11 19.18 16.86
C ILE A 28 6.80 18.83 17.57
N ASN A 29 6.56 19.39 18.75
CA ASN A 29 5.36 19.12 19.55
C ASN A 29 4.05 19.57 18.88
N ARG A 30 4.10 20.52 17.93
CA ARG A 30 2.91 20.96 17.18
C ARG A 30 2.42 19.91 16.19
N VAL A 31 3.32 19.13 15.59
CA VAL A 31 3.03 18.24 14.46
C VAL A 31 3.19 16.75 14.78
N GLN A 32 4.06 16.40 15.73
CA GLN A 32 4.35 15.01 16.09
C GLN A 32 3.61 14.60 17.37
N ALA A 33 3.17 13.35 17.43
CA ALA A 33 2.82 12.70 18.67
C ALA A 33 4.14 12.34 19.39
N VAL A 34 4.34 12.88 20.61
CA VAL A 34 5.57 12.70 21.37
C VAL A 34 5.25 12.07 22.72
N ILE A 35 6.02 11.04 23.10
CA ILE A 35 5.97 10.43 24.43
C ILE A 35 7.38 10.07 24.88
N GLU A 36 7.62 10.24 26.19
CA GLU A 36 8.88 9.94 26.85
C GLU A 36 8.73 8.76 27.79
N PHE A 37 9.72 7.90 27.80
CA PHE A 37 9.81 6.73 28.68
C PHE A 37 11.10 6.75 29.47
N GLY A 38 11.06 6.29 30.72
CA GLY A 38 12.26 5.87 31.43
C GLY A 38 12.89 4.63 30.77
N MET A 39 14.13 4.34 31.14
CA MET A 39 14.81 3.13 30.62
C MET A 39 14.16 1.83 31.13
N ASP A 40 13.30 1.92 32.14
CA ASP A 40 12.42 0.84 32.60
C ASP A 40 11.11 0.72 31.79
N GLY A 41 10.98 1.49 30.73
CA GLY A 41 9.79 1.49 29.86
C GLY A 41 8.56 2.20 30.41
N LYS A 42 8.64 2.86 31.58
CA LYS A 42 7.51 3.61 32.14
C LYS A 42 7.38 4.99 31.52
N VAL A 43 6.13 5.38 31.29
CA VAL A 43 5.79 6.70 30.74
C VAL A 43 6.17 7.81 31.71
N LEU A 44 6.99 8.75 31.25
CA LEU A 44 7.36 9.96 31.99
C LEU A 44 6.47 11.13 31.61
N HIS A 45 6.28 11.35 30.31
CA HIS A 45 5.49 12.45 29.76
C HIS A 45 4.95 12.09 28.38
N ALA A 46 3.87 12.74 27.96
CA ALA A 46 3.32 12.70 26.61
C ALA A 46 2.69 14.04 26.25
N ASN A 47 2.78 14.43 24.95
CA ASN A 47 2.13 15.63 24.49
C ASN A 47 0.66 15.36 24.09
N GLU A 48 -0.09 16.44 23.88
CA GLU A 48 -1.51 16.40 23.46
C GLU A 48 -1.75 15.54 22.21
N ASN A 49 -0.84 15.60 21.21
CA ASN A 49 -1.00 14.82 19.99
C ASN A 49 -0.94 13.32 20.27
N PHE A 50 -0.01 12.86 21.11
CA PHE A 50 0.06 11.46 21.52
C PHE A 50 -1.20 11.03 22.28
N LEU A 51 -1.63 11.84 23.24
CA LEU A 51 -2.80 11.57 24.07
C LEU A 51 -4.07 11.44 23.19
N LYS A 52 -4.28 12.37 22.26
CA LYS A 52 -5.40 12.32 21.30
C LYS A 52 -5.32 11.11 20.37
N THR A 53 -4.13 10.80 19.87
CA THR A 53 -3.92 9.67 18.96
C THR A 53 -4.28 8.35 19.62
N LEU A 54 -3.93 8.12 20.88
CA LEU A 54 -4.24 6.86 21.58
C LEU A 54 -5.51 6.93 22.45
N GLY A 55 -6.09 8.12 22.65
CA GLY A 55 -7.35 8.31 23.38
C GLY A 55 -7.21 8.27 24.91
N TYR A 56 -6.02 8.52 25.45
CA TYR A 56 -5.77 8.54 26.88
C TYR A 56 -5.56 9.96 27.41
N SER A 57 -5.76 10.16 28.71
CA SER A 57 -5.21 11.30 29.43
C SER A 57 -3.80 11.00 29.94
N LEU A 58 -3.03 12.05 30.28
CA LEU A 58 -1.68 11.86 30.80
C LEU A 58 -1.70 11.12 32.16
N GLU A 59 -2.68 11.40 33.00
CA GLU A 59 -2.87 10.77 34.31
C GLU A 59 -3.10 9.26 34.20
N GLU A 60 -3.81 8.84 33.14
CA GLU A 60 -4.09 7.41 32.90
C GLU A 60 -2.85 6.62 32.48
N ILE A 61 -1.87 7.26 31.86
CA ILE A 61 -0.70 6.56 31.29
C ILE A 61 0.60 6.81 32.05
N ARG A 62 0.75 7.93 32.75
CA ARG A 62 1.99 8.28 33.45
C ARG A 62 2.36 7.20 34.51
N GLY A 63 3.61 6.77 34.48
CA GLY A 63 4.11 5.69 35.35
C GLY A 63 3.75 4.27 34.91
N ASN A 64 2.82 4.12 33.97
CA ASN A 64 2.51 2.82 33.38
C ASN A 64 3.55 2.43 32.34
N HIS A 65 3.75 1.13 32.16
CA HIS A 65 4.76 0.62 31.24
C HIS A 65 4.26 0.68 29.77
N HIS A 66 5.16 0.93 28.82
CA HIS A 66 4.89 0.95 27.36
C HIS A 66 4.07 -0.24 26.88
N SER A 67 4.16 -1.39 27.55
CA SER A 67 3.41 -2.59 27.21
C SER A 67 1.88 -2.41 27.20
N MET A 68 1.36 -1.34 27.81
CA MET A 68 -0.07 -1.02 27.76
C MET A 68 -0.56 -0.63 26.36
N PHE A 69 0.36 -0.19 25.48
CA PHE A 69 0.07 0.24 24.11
C PHE A 69 0.31 -0.85 23.08
N VAL A 70 0.62 -2.07 23.47
CA VAL A 70 0.89 -3.19 22.56
C VAL A 70 -0.06 -4.35 22.83
N ASP A 71 -0.30 -5.17 21.80
CA ASP A 71 -1.12 -6.37 21.99
C ASP A 71 -0.43 -7.40 22.91
N ALA A 72 -1.25 -8.29 23.48
CA ALA A 72 -0.79 -9.23 24.49
C ALA A 72 0.26 -10.24 23.97
N ALA A 73 0.13 -10.65 22.68
CA ALA A 73 1.07 -11.60 22.08
C ALA A 73 2.44 -10.94 21.88
N TYR A 74 2.49 -9.74 21.29
CA TYR A 74 3.74 -9.01 21.11
C TYR A 74 4.40 -8.67 22.44
N ARG A 75 3.62 -8.25 23.46
CA ARG A 75 4.14 -7.95 24.82
C ARG A 75 4.92 -9.11 25.44
N GLN A 76 4.52 -10.36 25.16
CA GLN A 76 5.16 -11.58 25.67
C GLN A 76 6.27 -12.11 24.77
N SER A 77 6.46 -11.54 23.60
CA SER A 77 7.38 -12.02 22.59
C SER A 77 8.85 -11.75 22.94
N ARG A 78 9.74 -12.52 22.31
CA ARG A 78 11.18 -12.26 22.35
C ARG A 78 11.53 -10.94 21.69
N GLU A 79 10.83 -10.59 20.62
CA GLU A 79 11.04 -9.36 19.84
C GLU A 79 10.82 -8.12 20.71
N TYR A 80 9.77 -8.11 21.54
CA TYR A 80 9.51 -7.00 22.44
C TYR A 80 10.60 -6.82 23.49
N ARG A 81 11.17 -7.88 24.01
CA ARG A 81 12.30 -7.85 24.93
C ARG A 81 13.56 -7.32 24.25
N LEU A 82 13.88 -7.84 23.06
CA LEU A 82 15.02 -7.37 22.27
C LEU A 82 14.90 -5.90 21.87
N PHE A 83 13.69 -5.44 21.60
CA PHE A 83 13.41 -4.01 21.34
C PHE A 83 13.87 -3.12 22.53
N TRP A 84 13.50 -3.45 23.77
CA TRP A 84 13.93 -2.67 24.95
C TRP A 84 15.43 -2.83 25.25
N GLU A 85 15.99 -4.02 25.03
CA GLU A 85 17.44 -4.25 25.15
C GLU A 85 18.23 -3.38 24.16
N LYS A 86 17.75 -3.27 22.92
CA LYS A 86 18.32 -2.41 21.88
C LYS A 86 18.35 -0.94 22.31
N LEU A 87 17.22 -0.43 22.79
CA LEU A 87 17.13 0.94 23.33
C LEU A 87 18.06 1.14 24.52
N GLY A 88 18.17 0.13 25.39
CA GLY A 88 19.07 0.12 26.56
C GLY A 88 20.56 0.23 26.21
N ARG A 89 20.95 -0.28 25.03
CA ARG A 89 22.31 -0.09 24.48
C ARG A 89 22.54 1.27 23.83
N GLY A 90 21.49 2.13 23.76
CA GLY A 90 21.56 3.42 23.13
C GLY A 90 21.30 3.40 21.61
N GLU A 91 20.80 2.28 21.09
CA GLU A 91 20.44 2.15 19.68
C GLU A 91 18.99 2.62 19.48
N TYR A 92 18.73 3.42 18.41
CA TYR A 92 17.37 3.82 18.07
C TYR A 92 16.61 2.69 17.37
N ASP A 93 15.27 2.76 17.39
CA ASP A 93 14.39 1.88 16.62
C ASP A 93 13.35 2.68 15.87
N ALA A 94 13.12 2.34 14.59
CA ALA A 94 12.16 3.08 13.75
C ALA A 94 11.44 2.14 12.79
N GLY A 95 10.15 2.39 12.59
CA GLY A 95 9.32 1.59 11.69
C GLY A 95 7.84 1.94 11.81
N GLN A 96 7.03 1.08 11.23
CA GLN A 96 5.58 1.09 11.38
C GLN A 96 5.17 0.11 12.48
N TYR A 97 4.26 0.53 13.31
CA TYR A 97 3.84 -0.26 14.46
C TYR A 97 2.33 -0.18 14.66
N LYS A 98 1.73 -1.33 14.93
CA LYS A 98 0.37 -1.39 15.47
C LYS A 98 0.41 -1.11 16.97
N ARG A 99 -0.41 -0.20 17.44
CA ARG A 99 -0.57 0.14 18.85
C ARG A 99 -2.03 0.02 19.28
N ILE A 100 -2.22 -0.23 20.56
CA ILE A 100 -3.53 -0.36 21.18
C ILE A 100 -3.82 0.90 21.99
N GLY A 101 -4.80 1.66 21.55
CA GLY A 101 -5.33 2.81 22.25
C GLY A 101 -6.37 2.43 23.30
N LYS A 102 -6.95 3.45 23.92
CA LYS A 102 -8.00 3.30 24.94
C LYS A 102 -9.21 2.56 24.37
N GLY A 103 -9.76 1.63 25.13
CA GLY A 103 -10.88 0.80 24.71
C GLY A 103 -10.53 -0.29 23.69
N GLY A 104 -9.24 -0.59 23.49
CA GLY A 104 -8.79 -1.63 22.55
C GLY A 104 -8.70 -1.16 21.10
N ARG A 105 -8.82 0.14 20.82
CA ARG A 105 -8.76 0.70 19.48
C ARG A 105 -7.38 0.48 18.85
N GLU A 106 -7.33 -0.14 17.69
CA GLU A 106 -6.09 -0.29 16.93
C GLU A 106 -5.69 1.04 16.28
N VAL A 107 -4.43 1.40 16.41
CA VAL A 107 -3.82 2.61 15.84
C VAL A 107 -2.51 2.21 15.18
N TRP A 108 -2.38 2.51 13.90
CA TRP A 108 -1.13 2.35 13.17
C TRP A 108 -0.33 3.63 13.20
N ILE A 109 0.94 3.51 13.53
CA ILE A 109 1.84 4.66 13.64
C ILE A 109 3.13 4.40 12.87
N GLN A 110 3.62 5.42 12.17
CA GLN A 110 5.01 5.53 11.77
C GLN A 110 5.76 6.18 12.93
N ALA A 111 6.73 5.51 13.54
CA ALA A 111 7.38 6.02 14.73
C ALA A 111 8.88 5.74 14.79
N SER A 112 9.58 6.56 15.59
CA SER A 112 10.96 6.31 16.01
C SER A 112 11.07 6.42 17.52
N TYR A 113 11.87 5.53 18.11
CA TYR A 113 12.22 5.50 19.54
C TYR A 113 13.70 5.86 19.66
N ASN A 114 14.00 6.95 20.34
CA ASN A 114 15.32 7.57 20.34
C ASN A 114 15.83 7.66 21.77
N PRO A 115 16.85 6.89 22.14
CA PRO A 115 17.51 7.03 23.45
C PRO A 115 18.15 8.44 23.59
N VAL A 116 17.96 9.05 24.73
CA VAL A 116 18.58 10.33 25.11
C VAL A 116 19.65 10.04 26.16
N PHE A 117 20.83 10.64 25.96
CA PHE A 117 22.01 10.33 26.74
C PHE A 117 22.30 11.43 27.77
N ASP A 118 22.80 11.03 28.93
CA ASP A 118 23.34 11.94 29.93
C ASP A 118 24.75 12.46 29.56
N ALA A 119 25.33 13.30 30.40
CA ALA A 119 26.67 13.87 30.19
C ALA A 119 27.80 12.82 30.15
N ASN A 120 27.55 11.60 30.63
CA ASN A 120 28.51 10.48 30.62
C ASN A 120 28.31 9.57 29.40
N GLY A 121 27.40 9.90 28.50
CA GLY A 121 27.08 9.08 27.33
C GLY A 121 26.21 7.85 27.66
N LYS A 122 25.53 7.80 28.81
CA LYS A 122 24.64 6.72 29.17
C LYS A 122 23.18 7.06 28.84
N PRO A 123 22.43 6.17 28.19
CA PRO A 123 20.99 6.37 27.97
C PRO A 123 20.25 6.50 29.29
N PHE A 124 19.41 7.53 29.47
CA PHE A 124 18.63 7.75 30.68
C PHE A 124 17.12 7.85 30.43
N LYS A 125 16.69 8.12 29.21
CA LYS A 125 15.31 8.07 28.76
C LYS A 125 15.21 7.76 27.27
N VAL A 126 14.01 7.38 26.82
CA VAL A 126 13.68 7.23 25.40
C VAL A 126 12.63 8.26 25.03
N VAL A 127 12.85 9.01 23.95
CA VAL A 127 11.85 9.90 23.35
C VAL A 127 11.34 9.24 22.08
N LYS A 128 10.03 9.06 21.99
CA LYS A 128 9.35 8.55 20.81
C LYS A 128 8.67 9.67 20.09
N PHE A 129 8.91 9.74 18.79
CA PHE A 129 8.14 10.55 17.84
C PHE A 129 7.25 9.63 17.00
N ALA A 130 6.01 10.03 16.76
CA ALA A 130 5.08 9.22 15.98
C ALA A 130 4.13 10.08 15.14
N THR A 131 3.75 9.54 13.98
CA THR A 131 2.68 10.03 13.13
C THR A 131 1.61 8.95 13.02
N ASP A 132 0.36 9.31 13.19
CA ASP A 132 -0.78 8.39 12.98
C ASP A 132 -0.95 8.15 11.47
N ILE A 133 -0.83 6.90 11.06
CA ILE A 133 -1.01 6.43 9.68
C ILE A 133 -2.20 5.48 9.54
N THR A 134 -3.09 5.44 10.55
CA THR A 134 -4.22 4.50 10.58
C THR A 134 -5.11 4.62 9.35
N GLN A 135 -5.43 5.84 8.94
CA GLN A 135 -6.25 6.07 7.75
C GLN A 135 -5.55 5.58 6.48
N GLN A 136 -4.25 5.82 6.36
CA GLN A 136 -3.46 5.34 5.22
C GLN A 136 -3.41 3.81 5.17
N GLU A 137 -3.20 3.14 6.30
CA GLU A 137 -3.18 1.68 6.38
C GLU A 137 -4.54 1.07 6.06
N LEU A 138 -5.64 1.68 6.53
CA LEU A 138 -7.00 1.24 6.19
C LEU A 138 -7.29 1.39 4.69
N GLN A 139 -6.88 2.49 4.08
CA GLN A 139 -7.03 2.71 2.64
C GLN A 139 -6.18 1.72 1.83
N ASN A 140 -4.95 1.47 2.23
CA ASN A 140 -4.08 0.50 1.58
C ASN A 140 -4.69 -0.91 1.65
N ALA A 141 -5.16 -1.32 2.83
CA ALA A 141 -5.82 -2.62 3.04
C ALA A 141 -7.11 -2.75 2.19
N ASP A 142 -7.89 -1.67 2.06
CA ASP A 142 -9.07 -1.64 1.20
C ASP A 142 -8.70 -1.81 -0.28
N TYR A 143 -7.69 -1.08 -0.77
CA TYR A 143 -7.20 -1.22 -2.16
C TYR A 143 -6.64 -2.62 -2.43
N GLU A 144 -5.84 -3.17 -1.53
CA GLU A 144 -5.32 -4.53 -1.65
C GLU A 144 -6.47 -5.57 -1.66
N GLY A 145 -7.47 -5.38 -0.80
CA GLY A 145 -8.66 -6.21 -0.75
C GLY A 145 -9.46 -6.17 -2.07
N GLN A 146 -9.67 -4.99 -2.65
CA GLN A 146 -10.33 -4.82 -3.93
C GLN A 146 -9.57 -5.48 -5.07
N ILE A 147 -8.24 -5.28 -5.15
CA ILE A 147 -7.38 -5.90 -6.16
C ILE A 147 -7.43 -7.43 -6.03
N ALA A 148 -7.37 -7.96 -4.81
CA ALA A 148 -7.46 -9.39 -4.55
C ALA A 148 -8.83 -9.96 -4.96
N ALA A 149 -9.92 -9.25 -4.70
CA ALA A 149 -11.27 -9.65 -5.12
C ALA A 149 -11.40 -9.69 -6.66
N ILE A 150 -10.92 -8.66 -7.34
CA ILE A 150 -10.89 -8.62 -8.82
C ILE A 150 -10.04 -9.78 -9.37
N SER A 151 -8.87 -10.01 -8.79
CA SER A 151 -7.97 -11.09 -9.22
C SER A 151 -8.56 -12.49 -9.02
N LYS A 152 -9.45 -12.68 -8.04
CA LYS A 152 -10.18 -13.96 -7.87
C LYS A 152 -11.26 -14.16 -8.93
N ALA A 153 -11.92 -13.07 -9.36
CA ALA A 153 -13.08 -13.15 -10.26
C ALA A 153 -12.71 -13.08 -11.75
N GLN A 154 -11.61 -12.40 -12.10
CA GLN A 154 -11.25 -12.11 -13.49
C GLN A 154 -9.87 -12.66 -13.88
N ALA A 155 -9.67 -12.88 -15.16
CA ALA A 155 -8.35 -13.09 -15.75
C ALA A 155 -7.63 -11.74 -15.78
N VAL A 156 -6.46 -11.64 -15.13
CA VAL A 156 -5.67 -10.41 -15.01
C VAL A 156 -4.28 -10.64 -15.57
N ILE A 157 -3.80 -9.71 -16.39
CA ILE A 157 -2.43 -9.71 -16.91
C ILE A 157 -1.92 -8.27 -16.99
N GLU A 158 -0.65 -8.08 -16.67
CA GLU A 158 0.04 -6.80 -16.69
C GLU A 158 1.08 -6.74 -17.79
N PHE A 159 1.19 -5.59 -18.42
CA PHE A 159 2.17 -5.32 -19.49
C PHE A 159 2.95 -4.05 -19.18
N SER A 160 4.20 -4.01 -19.62
CA SER A 160 4.92 -2.75 -19.83
C SER A 160 4.30 -1.96 -21.00
N LEU A 161 4.64 -0.69 -21.13
CA LEU A 161 4.11 0.15 -22.20
C LEU A 161 4.56 -0.30 -23.60
N ASP A 162 5.68 -1.02 -23.70
CA ASP A 162 6.13 -1.67 -24.93
C ASP A 162 5.47 -3.05 -25.17
N GLY A 163 4.45 -3.40 -24.38
CA GLY A 163 3.63 -4.59 -24.57
C GLY A 163 4.23 -5.90 -24.05
N LYS A 164 5.31 -5.89 -23.28
CA LYS A 164 5.86 -7.12 -22.66
C LYS A 164 5.10 -7.50 -21.40
N VAL A 165 4.85 -8.78 -21.22
CA VAL A 165 4.19 -9.34 -20.05
C VAL A 165 5.06 -9.14 -18.80
N LEU A 166 4.51 -8.49 -17.79
CA LEU A 166 5.14 -8.31 -16.48
C LEU A 166 4.68 -9.38 -15.49
N ASN A 167 3.37 -9.62 -15.44
CA ASN A 167 2.75 -10.60 -14.54
C ASN A 167 1.37 -11.04 -15.05
N ALA A 168 0.89 -12.20 -14.60
CA ALA A 168 -0.46 -12.70 -14.86
C ALA A 168 -0.97 -13.55 -13.70
N ASN A 169 -2.27 -13.51 -13.43
CA ASN A 169 -2.89 -14.37 -12.41
C ASN A 169 -3.23 -15.75 -12.98
N SER A 170 -3.57 -16.68 -12.08
CA SER A 170 -3.92 -18.05 -12.44
C SER A 170 -5.12 -18.13 -13.40
N ASN A 171 -6.10 -17.23 -13.27
CA ASN A 171 -7.27 -17.22 -14.15
C ASN A 171 -6.85 -16.93 -15.61
N PHE A 172 -5.99 -15.93 -15.83
CA PHE A 172 -5.47 -15.64 -17.18
C PHE A 172 -4.66 -16.81 -17.75
N LEU A 173 -3.76 -17.38 -16.93
CA LEU A 173 -2.91 -18.51 -17.32
C LEU A 173 -3.75 -19.72 -17.71
N ASN A 174 -4.78 -20.05 -16.93
CA ASN A 174 -5.69 -21.17 -17.19
C ASN A 174 -6.51 -20.96 -18.46
N VAL A 175 -7.03 -19.73 -18.69
CA VAL A 175 -7.86 -19.41 -19.88
C VAL A 175 -7.05 -19.55 -21.17
N LEU A 176 -5.77 -19.13 -21.19
CA LEU A 176 -4.93 -19.23 -22.39
C LEU A 176 -4.03 -20.46 -22.43
N GLY A 177 -4.00 -21.27 -21.37
CA GLY A 177 -3.25 -22.53 -21.30
C GLY A 177 -1.73 -22.39 -21.15
N TYR A 178 -1.23 -21.27 -20.64
CA TYR A 178 0.18 -21.00 -20.44
C TYR A 178 0.56 -21.06 -18.96
N THR A 179 1.84 -21.25 -18.68
CA THR A 179 2.45 -20.91 -17.38
C THR A 179 2.99 -19.49 -17.40
N LEU A 180 3.22 -18.90 -16.24
CA LEU A 180 3.78 -17.53 -16.16
C LEU A 180 5.19 -17.46 -16.79
N ASP A 181 6.03 -18.46 -16.56
CA ASP A 181 7.40 -18.51 -17.09
C ASP A 181 7.44 -18.57 -18.62
N GLU A 182 6.42 -19.16 -19.25
CA GLU A 182 6.31 -19.22 -20.71
C GLU A 182 5.94 -17.88 -21.36
N ILE A 183 5.33 -16.96 -20.60
CA ILE A 183 4.83 -15.70 -21.16
C ILE A 183 5.55 -14.47 -20.62
N LYS A 184 6.14 -14.52 -19.43
CA LYS A 184 6.81 -13.37 -18.80
C LYS A 184 7.95 -12.84 -19.64
N GLY A 185 7.97 -11.53 -19.90
CA GLY A 185 8.91 -10.88 -20.79
C GLY A 185 8.60 -10.99 -22.29
N HIS A 186 7.69 -11.89 -22.69
CA HIS A 186 7.24 -11.97 -24.08
C HIS A 186 6.23 -10.86 -24.38
N HIS A 187 6.16 -10.49 -25.67
CA HIS A 187 5.27 -9.42 -26.10
C HIS A 187 3.83 -9.92 -26.27
N HIS A 188 2.83 -9.08 -25.95
CA HIS A 188 1.39 -9.34 -26.10
C HIS A 188 1.00 -9.94 -27.46
N SER A 189 1.77 -9.65 -28.51
CA SER A 189 1.55 -10.18 -29.86
C SER A 189 1.51 -11.72 -29.94
N MET A 190 2.03 -12.42 -28.92
CA MET A 190 1.94 -13.89 -28.87
C MET A 190 0.50 -14.40 -28.70
N PHE A 191 -0.39 -13.56 -28.17
CA PHE A 191 -1.81 -13.89 -27.93
C PHE A 191 -2.76 -13.43 -29.03
N VAL A 192 -2.24 -12.89 -30.15
CA VAL A 192 -3.05 -12.37 -31.25
C VAL A 192 -2.73 -13.05 -32.59
N GLU A 193 -3.70 -13.02 -33.51
CA GLU A 193 -3.51 -13.60 -34.84
C GLU A 193 -2.37 -12.89 -35.59
N PRO A 194 -1.58 -13.63 -36.39
CA PRO A 194 -0.47 -13.06 -37.15
C PRO A 194 -0.87 -11.87 -38.04
N SER A 195 -2.04 -11.92 -38.68
CA SER A 195 -2.57 -10.85 -39.51
C SER A 195 -2.84 -9.56 -38.70
N TYR A 196 -3.47 -9.67 -37.55
CA TYR A 196 -3.72 -8.52 -36.69
C TYR A 196 -2.44 -7.95 -36.08
N ARG A 197 -1.49 -8.81 -35.68
CA ARG A 197 -0.20 -8.40 -35.15
C ARG A 197 0.58 -7.45 -36.04
N GLN A 198 0.43 -7.61 -37.37
CA GLN A 198 1.14 -6.81 -38.36
C GLN A 198 0.32 -5.59 -38.85
N SER A 199 -0.90 -5.42 -38.35
CA SER A 199 -1.80 -4.38 -38.80
C SER A 199 -1.49 -3.00 -38.20
N PRO A 200 -1.85 -1.90 -38.88
CA PRO A 200 -1.78 -0.55 -38.33
C PRO A 200 -2.64 -0.39 -37.08
N GLU A 201 -3.77 -1.08 -36.99
CA GLU A 201 -4.71 -1.04 -35.86
C GLU A 201 -4.05 -1.55 -34.60
N TYR A 202 -3.22 -2.61 -34.70
CA TYR A 202 -2.48 -3.14 -33.57
C TYR A 202 -1.41 -2.16 -33.02
N ARG A 203 -0.76 -1.42 -33.92
CA ARG A 203 0.18 -0.36 -33.52
C ARG A 203 -0.55 0.80 -32.83
N LEU A 204 -1.63 1.28 -33.44
CA LEU A 204 -2.48 2.35 -32.87
C LEU A 204 -3.07 1.98 -31.52
N PHE A 205 -3.42 0.70 -31.32
CA PHE A 205 -3.86 0.19 -30.02
C PHE A 205 -2.81 0.42 -28.93
N TRP A 206 -1.54 0.07 -29.16
CA TRP A 206 -0.48 0.29 -28.16
C TRP A 206 -0.11 1.78 -28.02
N GLU A 207 -0.14 2.56 -29.08
CA GLU A 207 0.05 4.02 -29.01
C GLU A 207 -1.04 4.69 -28.17
N LYS A 208 -2.29 4.27 -28.29
CA LYS A 208 -3.43 4.72 -27.48
C LYS A 208 -3.20 4.45 -25.98
N LEU A 209 -2.83 3.22 -25.65
CA LEU A 209 -2.51 2.84 -24.28
C LEU A 209 -1.31 3.63 -23.73
N GLY A 210 -0.30 3.87 -24.55
CA GLY A 210 0.88 4.69 -24.18
C GLY A 210 0.55 6.16 -23.89
N ARG A 211 -0.55 6.69 -24.42
CA ARG A 211 -1.07 8.03 -24.10
C ARG A 211 -1.94 8.05 -22.83
N GLY A 212 -2.18 6.90 -22.20
CA GLY A 212 -3.02 6.80 -21.02
C GLY A 212 -4.51 6.57 -21.32
N GLU A 213 -4.87 6.31 -22.57
CA GLU A 213 -6.24 6.04 -22.99
C GLU A 213 -6.55 4.55 -22.83
N HIS A 214 -7.68 4.19 -22.19
CA HIS A 214 -8.11 2.80 -22.06
C HIS A 214 -8.72 2.25 -23.35
N ASP A 215 -8.75 0.93 -23.48
CA ASP A 215 -9.42 0.25 -24.57
C ASP A 215 -10.26 -0.93 -24.05
N ALA A 216 -11.51 -1.07 -24.50
CA ALA A 216 -12.39 -2.11 -24.01
C ALA A 216 -13.28 -2.65 -25.16
N ALA A 217 -13.23 -3.96 -25.36
CA ALA A 217 -14.00 -4.64 -26.41
C ALA A 217 -14.07 -6.15 -26.17
N GLN A 218 -14.71 -6.85 -27.10
CA GLN A 218 -14.56 -8.28 -27.27
C GLN A 218 -13.38 -8.56 -28.20
N TYR A 219 -12.52 -9.48 -27.78
CA TYR A 219 -11.32 -9.82 -28.53
C TYR A 219 -11.21 -11.32 -28.72
N LYS A 220 -10.83 -11.72 -29.93
CA LYS A 220 -10.31 -13.04 -30.19
C LYS A 220 -8.84 -13.11 -29.79
N ARG A 221 -8.47 -14.13 -29.04
CA ARG A 221 -7.10 -14.37 -28.60
C ARG A 221 -6.69 -15.80 -28.93
N ILE A 222 -5.38 -15.99 -29.08
CA ILE A 222 -4.79 -17.29 -29.39
C ILE A 222 -4.07 -17.77 -28.14
N GLY A 223 -4.55 -18.86 -27.56
CA GLY A 223 -3.94 -19.58 -26.46
C GLY A 223 -2.85 -20.54 -26.92
N LYS A 224 -2.29 -21.26 -25.95
CA LYS A 224 -1.27 -22.30 -26.20
C LYS A 224 -1.79 -23.36 -27.15
N GLY A 225 -0.94 -23.78 -28.10
CA GLY A 225 -1.32 -24.74 -29.13
C GLY A 225 -2.29 -24.23 -30.18
N GLY A 226 -2.49 -22.91 -30.30
CA GLY A 226 -3.36 -22.29 -31.28
C GLY A 226 -4.84 -22.27 -30.91
N THR A 227 -5.19 -22.54 -29.66
CA THR A 227 -6.58 -22.56 -29.17
C THR A 227 -7.19 -21.17 -29.27
N GLU A 228 -8.35 -21.06 -29.94
CA GLU A 228 -9.11 -19.81 -30.02
C GLU A 228 -9.88 -19.54 -28.73
N VAL A 229 -9.68 -18.36 -28.13
CA VAL A 229 -10.36 -17.90 -26.93
C VAL A 229 -10.98 -16.54 -27.20
N TRP A 230 -12.25 -16.40 -26.89
CA TRP A 230 -12.95 -15.11 -26.95
C TRP A 230 -13.05 -14.53 -25.54
N ILE A 231 -12.67 -13.27 -25.42
CA ILE A 231 -12.68 -12.57 -24.15
C ILE A 231 -13.40 -11.23 -24.27
N GLN A 232 -14.19 -10.90 -23.25
CA GLN A 232 -14.58 -9.51 -22.99
C GLN A 232 -13.50 -8.91 -22.11
N ALA A 233 -12.80 -7.87 -22.57
CA ALA A 233 -11.66 -7.34 -21.85
C ALA A 233 -11.56 -5.82 -21.90
N SER A 234 -10.91 -5.25 -20.89
CA SER A 234 -10.45 -3.87 -20.86
C SER A 234 -8.93 -3.80 -20.60
N TYR A 235 -8.26 -2.91 -21.30
CA TYR A 235 -6.84 -2.57 -21.13
C TYR A 235 -6.76 -1.19 -20.49
N ASN A 236 -6.18 -1.09 -19.33
CA ASN A 236 -6.21 0.10 -18.48
C ASN A 236 -4.79 0.54 -18.17
N PRO A 237 -4.31 1.66 -18.73
CA PRO A 237 -3.03 2.24 -18.34
C PRO A 237 -3.05 2.67 -16.88
N ILE A 238 -2.02 2.31 -16.14
CA ILE A 238 -1.79 2.74 -14.76
C ILE A 238 -0.83 3.92 -14.79
N LEU A 239 -1.22 4.99 -14.12
CA LEU A 239 -0.47 6.25 -14.09
C LEU A 239 0.39 6.34 -12.83
N ASP A 240 1.56 6.95 -12.96
CA ASP A 240 2.40 7.33 -11.82
C ASP A 240 1.86 8.59 -11.10
N ALA A 241 2.55 9.03 -10.05
CA ALA A 241 2.16 10.22 -9.28
C ALA A 241 2.17 11.53 -10.09
N ASN A 242 2.80 11.54 -11.27
CA ASN A 242 2.84 12.69 -12.20
C ASN A 242 1.78 12.59 -13.29
N GLY A 243 0.92 11.57 -13.25
CA GLY A 243 -0.09 11.30 -14.26
C GLY A 243 0.44 10.67 -15.55
N LYS A 244 1.67 10.13 -15.54
CA LYS A 244 2.28 9.49 -16.70
C LYS A 244 2.04 7.98 -16.67
N PRO A 245 1.56 7.35 -17.76
CA PRO A 245 1.44 5.90 -17.86
C PRO A 245 2.78 5.20 -17.63
N PHE A 246 2.79 4.10 -16.87
CA PHE A 246 4.00 3.29 -16.64
C PHE A 246 3.80 1.79 -16.86
N LYS A 247 2.56 1.31 -16.81
CA LYS A 247 2.17 -0.06 -17.16
C LYS A 247 0.73 -0.11 -17.64
N VAL A 248 0.32 -1.23 -18.21
CA VAL A 248 -1.07 -1.52 -18.61
C VAL A 248 -1.55 -2.74 -17.84
N VAL A 249 -2.71 -2.66 -17.18
CA VAL A 249 -3.38 -3.81 -16.58
C VAL A 249 -4.61 -4.15 -17.40
N LYS A 250 -4.69 -5.41 -17.82
CA LYS A 250 -5.83 -5.96 -18.52
C LYS A 250 -6.67 -6.82 -17.60
N TYR A 251 -7.96 -6.54 -17.59
CA TYR A 251 -8.97 -7.40 -16.97
C TYR A 251 -9.77 -8.08 -18.06
N ALA A 252 -10.06 -9.38 -17.92
CA ALA A 252 -10.79 -10.12 -18.93
C ALA A 252 -11.70 -11.20 -18.33
N THR A 253 -12.81 -11.43 -19.01
CA THR A 253 -13.72 -12.55 -18.77
C THR A 253 -13.75 -13.43 -20.01
N ASP A 254 -13.63 -14.75 -19.85
CA ASP A 254 -13.77 -15.70 -20.94
C ASP A 254 -15.25 -15.79 -21.37
N ILE A 255 -15.51 -15.46 -22.61
CA ILE A 255 -16.84 -15.53 -23.23
C ILE A 255 -16.89 -16.55 -24.38
N THR A 256 -15.89 -17.45 -24.47
CA THR A 256 -15.77 -18.42 -25.58
C THR A 256 -17.01 -19.27 -25.74
N ALA A 257 -17.56 -19.79 -24.62
CA ALA A 257 -18.77 -20.61 -24.66
C ALA A 257 -19.99 -19.83 -25.18
N SER A 258 -20.16 -18.59 -24.74
CA SER A 258 -21.27 -17.72 -25.17
C SER A 258 -21.17 -17.36 -26.67
N VAL A 259 -19.97 -17.02 -27.16
CA VAL A 259 -19.75 -16.71 -28.57
C VAL A 259 -20.00 -17.93 -29.45
N LYS A 260 -19.49 -19.12 -29.07
CA LYS A 260 -19.75 -20.38 -29.81
C LYS A 260 -21.23 -20.72 -29.85
N ALA A 261 -21.96 -20.61 -28.75
CA ALA A 261 -23.40 -20.85 -28.73
C ALA A 261 -24.17 -19.90 -29.65
N SER A 262 -23.81 -18.62 -29.65
CA SER A 262 -24.41 -17.62 -30.55
C SER A 262 -24.14 -17.92 -32.03
N GLN A 263 -22.94 -18.36 -32.36
CA GLN A 263 -22.57 -18.73 -33.75
C GLN A 263 -23.37 -19.95 -34.23
N VAL A 264 -23.53 -20.99 -33.39
CA VAL A 264 -24.35 -22.17 -33.71
C VAL A 264 -25.81 -21.78 -33.97
N LEU A 265 -26.37 -20.93 -33.13
CA LEU A 265 -27.74 -20.45 -33.31
C LEU A 265 -27.93 -19.67 -34.61
N GLN A 266 -27.01 -18.76 -34.91
CA GLN A 266 -27.02 -17.99 -36.18
C GLN A 266 -26.93 -18.90 -37.42
N GLN A 267 -26.07 -19.92 -37.35
CA GLN A 267 -25.96 -20.90 -38.43
C GLN A 267 -27.29 -21.71 -38.63
N ALA A 268 -27.92 -22.13 -37.53
CA ALA A 268 -29.20 -22.83 -37.60
C ALA A 268 -30.29 -21.95 -38.24
N VAL A 269 -30.40 -20.70 -37.82
CA VAL A 269 -31.36 -19.74 -38.39
C VAL A 269 -31.08 -19.51 -39.89
N ARG A 270 -29.84 -19.34 -40.32
CA ARG A 270 -29.48 -19.19 -41.74
C ARG A 270 -29.85 -20.43 -42.57
N ARG A 271 -29.69 -21.64 -42.01
CA ARG A 271 -30.06 -22.89 -42.69
C ARG A 271 -31.59 -23.05 -42.84
N SER A 272 -32.37 -22.67 -41.81
CA SER A 272 -33.83 -22.70 -41.89
C SER A 272 -34.42 -21.66 -42.81
N SER A 273 -33.73 -20.50 -43.02
CA SER A 273 -34.14 -19.43 -43.92
C SER A 273 -33.81 -19.71 -45.39
N ASN A 274 -32.96 -20.72 -45.66
CA ASN A 274 -32.53 -21.07 -47.05
C ASN A 274 -32.57 -22.61 -47.24
N PRO A 275 -33.78 -23.22 -47.29
CA PRO A 275 -33.89 -24.66 -47.46
C PRO A 275 -33.29 -25.11 -48.80
N PRO A 276 -32.66 -26.29 -48.87
CA PRO A 276 -32.10 -26.79 -50.11
C PRO A 276 -33.17 -26.85 -51.19
N ARG A 277 -32.91 -26.29 -52.38
CA ARG A 277 -33.79 -26.47 -53.58
C ARG A 277 -33.84 -27.97 -53.85
N ILE A 278 -35.02 -28.58 -53.69
CA ILE A 278 -35.28 -29.93 -54.16
C ILE A 278 -35.34 -29.80 -55.69
N THR A 279 -34.34 -30.29 -56.36
CA THR A 279 -34.39 -30.51 -57.83
C THR A 279 -35.16 -31.80 -58.08
N ILE A 280 -36.33 -31.69 -58.62
CA ILE A 280 -37.16 -32.81 -59.14
C ILE A 280 -36.64 -33.20 -60.49
#